data_c0c23bb306190b135567a7044134ba76
#
_entry.id   c0c23bb306190b135567a7044134ba76
#
_cell.length_a   1.000
_cell.length_b   1.000
_cell.length_c   1.000
_cell.angle_alpha   90.00
_cell.angle_beta   90.00
_cell.angle_gamma   90.00
#
_symmetry.space_group_name_H-M   'P 1'
#
loop_
_entity.id
_entity.type
_entity.pdbx_description
1 polymer ?
#
loop_
_entity_poly.entity_id
_entity_poly.type
_entity_poly.pdbx_seq_one_letter_code
_entity_poly.pdbx_strand_id
1 'polypeptide(L)'
;MAQNAGSGVPKPNKKNAGQRFAGYEEFFNFYLGEHSDPRNRAMHAAGTLLGLATLIVPFAIGRPWYALLWPVVAYGFAWTGHFVIEGNRPATFGHPFWSFISDFRMLGLMITGRLKARMSAAAAPQRTSN
;
A
#
# COMPACT_ATOMS: atom_id res chain seq x y z
N MET A 1 15.24 13.07 36.42
CA MET A 1 15.43 12.29 35.16
C MET A 1 14.25 12.55 34.24
N ALA A 2 14.47 13.36 33.24
CA ALA A 2 13.46 13.61 32.24
C ALA A 2 13.30 12.33 31.39
N GLN A 3 12.25 11.59 31.58
CA GLN A 3 11.84 10.56 30.65
C GLN A 3 11.32 11.25 29.40
N ASN A 4 12.09 11.12 28.34
CA ASN A 4 11.73 11.56 27.01
C ASN A 4 10.48 10.77 26.61
N ALA A 5 9.31 11.34 26.85
CA ALA A 5 8.07 10.86 26.28
C ALA A 5 8.10 11.19 24.78
N GLY A 6 8.95 10.47 24.06
CA GLY A 6 8.93 10.45 22.63
C GLY A 6 7.54 10.01 22.21
N SER A 7 6.83 10.86 21.49
CA SER A 7 5.62 10.55 20.76
C SER A 7 5.91 9.44 19.76
N GLY A 8 6.14 8.23 20.28
CA GLY A 8 6.46 7.06 19.49
C GLY A 8 5.18 6.48 18.91
N VAL A 9 4.80 6.96 17.71
CA VAL A 9 4.13 6.05 16.80
C VAL A 9 5.01 4.80 16.72
N PRO A 10 4.53 3.60 17.06
CA PRO A 10 5.34 2.38 16.99
C PRO A 10 5.89 2.30 15.57
N LYS A 11 7.21 2.35 15.43
CA LYS A 11 7.85 2.10 14.13
C LYS A 11 7.38 0.72 13.67
N PRO A 12 6.87 0.60 12.45
CA PRO A 12 6.42 -0.69 11.94
C PRO A 12 7.57 -1.68 12.10
N ASN A 13 7.29 -2.75 12.81
CA ASN A 13 8.28 -3.78 13.10
C ASN A 13 8.68 -4.43 11.78
N LYS A 14 9.94 -4.31 11.39
CA LYS A 14 10.51 -4.87 10.15
C LYS A 14 10.27 -6.39 9.98
N LYS A 15 9.78 -7.06 11.02
CA LYS A 15 9.50 -8.50 11.01
C LYS A 15 8.13 -8.88 10.44
N ASN A 16 7.27 -7.93 10.08
CA ASN A 16 5.85 -8.20 9.85
C ASN A 16 5.48 -8.59 8.41
N ALA A 17 6.39 -8.63 7.45
CA ALA A 17 6.07 -9.05 6.07
C ALA A 17 5.59 -10.50 5.95
N GLY A 18 5.93 -11.36 6.91
CA GLY A 18 5.43 -12.73 7.01
C GLY A 18 4.43 -12.97 8.15
N GLN A 19 3.96 -11.91 8.80
CA GLN A 19 3.04 -12.01 9.92
C GLN A 19 1.65 -12.48 9.47
N ARG A 20 1.02 -13.34 10.26
CA ARG A 20 -0.38 -13.69 10.07
C ARG A 20 -1.27 -12.59 10.64
N PHE A 21 -2.20 -12.12 9.81
CA PHE A 21 -3.24 -11.17 10.21
C PHE A 21 -4.54 -11.91 10.50
N ALA A 22 -5.30 -11.45 11.49
CA ALA A 22 -6.59 -12.04 11.84
C ALA A 22 -7.63 -11.89 10.72
N GLY A 23 -7.49 -10.84 9.88
CA GLY A 23 -8.35 -10.61 8.74
C GLY A 23 -7.83 -9.49 7.85
N TYR A 24 -8.55 -9.22 6.77
CA TYR A 24 -8.15 -8.22 5.78
C TYR A 24 -8.07 -6.80 6.36
N GLU A 25 -8.95 -6.41 7.27
CA GLU A 25 -8.92 -5.06 7.85
C GLU A 25 -7.65 -4.82 8.68
N GLU A 26 -7.20 -5.82 9.43
CA GLU A 26 -5.93 -5.75 10.14
C GLU A 26 -4.75 -5.65 9.18
N PHE A 27 -4.77 -6.43 8.11
CA PHE A 27 -3.78 -6.33 7.04
C PHE A 27 -3.80 -4.94 6.39
N PHE A 28 -4.98 -4.40 6.11
CA PHE A 28 -5.09 -3.09 5.47
C PHE A 28 -4.56 -1.95 6.37
N ASN A 29 -4.74 -2.04 7.68
CA ASN A 29 -4.12 -1.12 8.64
C ASN A 29 -2.59 -1.19 8.57
N PHE A 30 -2.04 -2.40 8.53
CA PHE A 30 -0.62 -2.63 8.31
C PHE A 30 -0.16 -2.06 6.97
N TYR A 31 -0.89 -2.35 5.89
CA TYR A 31 -0.61 -1.86 4.54
C TYR A 31 -0.52 -0.33 4.49
N LEU A 32 -1.47 0.37 5.11
CA LEU A 32 -1.45 1.84 5.19
C LEU A 32 -0.24 2.37 5.95
N GLY A 33 0.17 1.68 7.01
CA GLY A 33 1.39 2.02 7.77
C GLY A 33 2.66 1.91 6.93
N GLU A 34 2.72 0.92 6.04
CA GLU A 34 3.85 0.71 5.10
C GLU A 34 3.85 1.73 3.94
N HIS A 35 2.79 2.51 3.78
CA HIS A 35 2.62 3.57 2.78
C HIS A 35 2.51 4.96 3.43
N SER A 36 3.33 5.23 4.44
CA SER A 36 3.29 6.48 5.21
C SER A 36 3.76 7.69 4.41
N ASP A 37 4.69 7.52 3.48
CA ASP A 37 5.20 8.60 2.65
C ASP A 37 4.24 8.92 1.47
N PRO A 38 3.79 10.19 1.34
CA PRO A 38 2.91 10.57 0.23
C PRO A 38 3.48 10.29 -1.15
N ARG A 39 4.81 10.35 -1.30
CA ARG A 39 5.48 10.06 -2.58
C ARG A 39 5.35 8.59 -2.96
N ASN A 40 5.45 7.69 -1.98
CA ASN A 40 5.23 6.27 -2.20
C ASN A 40 3.76 6.01 -2.60
N ARG A 41 2.81 6.62 -1.92
CA ARG A 41 1.39 6.54 -2.31
C ARG A 41 1.14 7.03 -3.74
N ALA A 42 1.80 8.11 -4.15
CA ALA A 42 1.73 8.60 -5.53
C ALA A 42 2.32 7.61 -6.53
N MET A 43 3.41 6.94 -6.18
CA MET A 43 4.00 5.87 -7.00
C MET A 43 3.03 4.69 -7.16
N HIS A 44 2.37 4.27 -6.08
CA HIS A 44 1.35 3.22 -6.13
C HIS A 44 0.14 3.63 -6.99
N ALA A 45 -0.34 4.87 -6.83
CA ALA A 45 -1.43 5.39 -7.65
C ALA A 45 -1.06 5.41 -9.15
N ALA A 46 0.12 5.91 -9.49
CA ALA A 46 0.64 5.91 -10.85
C ALA A 46 0.77 4.47 -11.39
N GLY A 47 1.37 3.57 -10.62
CA GLY A 47 1.52 2.16 -11.00
C GLY A 47 0.20 1.44 -11.21
N THR A 48 -0.79 1.69 -10.36
CA THR A 48 -2.12 1.11 -10.49
C THR A 48 -2.83 1.63 -11.75
N LEU A 49 -2.82 2.94 -11.98
CA LEU A 49 -3.48 3.54 -13.15
C LEU A 49 -2.79 3.18 -14.46
N LEU A 50 -1.46 3.29 -14.52
CA LEU A 50 -0.68 2.93 -15.72
C LEU A 50 -0.69 1.42 -15.96
N GLY A 51 -0.64 0.62 -14.91
CA GLY A 51 -0.79 -0.83 -15.00
C GLY A 51 -2.15 -1.21 -15.57
N LEU A 52 -3.23 -0.58 -15.09
CA LEU A 52 -4.58 -0.81 -15.60
C LEU A 52 -4.70 -0.39 -17.08
N ALA A 53 -4.13 0.75 -17.47
CA ALA A 53 -4.09 1.19 -18.86
C ALA A 53 -3.30 0.19 -19.73
N THR A 54 -2.17 -0.30 -19.24
CA THR A 54 -1.35 -1.32 -19.92
C THR A 54 -2.09 -2.65 -20.07
N LEU A 55 -3.02 -2.95 -19.17
CA LEU A 55 -3.86 -4.14 -19.25
C LEU A 55 -4.98 -4.00 -20.28
N ILE A 56 -5.62 -2.83 -20.37
CA ILE A 56 -6.85 -2.60 -21.14
C ILE A 56 -6.57 -2.12 -22.58
N VAL A 57 -5.71 -1.12 -22.74
CA VAL A 57 -5.46 -0.47 -24.02
C VAL A 57 -5.00 -1.43 -25.12
N PRO A 58 -4.14 -2.43 -24.85
CA PRO A 58 -3.70 -3.37 -25.88
C PRO A 58 -4.84 -4.13 -26.55
N PHE A 59 -5.90 -4.46 -25.82
CA PHE A 59 -7.08 -5.10 -26.43
C PHE A 59 -7.83 -4.15 -27.34
N ALA A 60 -7.95 -2.89 -26.95
CA ALA A 60 -8.63 -1.88 -27.75
C ALA A 60 -7.93 -1.57 -29.08
N ILE A 61 -6.59 -1.68 -29.12
CA ILE A 61 -5.79 -1.42 -30.33
C ILE A 61 -5.45 -2.69 -31.13
N GLY A 62 -6.02 -3.84 -30.77
CA GLY A 62 -5.79 -5.12 -31.46
C GLY A 62 -4.40 -5.73 -31.26
N ARG A 63 -3.73 -5.38 -30.15
CA ARG A 63 -2.40 -5.90 -29.80
C ARG A 63 -2.37 -6.47 -28.38
N PRO A 64 -3.17 -7.52 -28.11
CA PRO A 64 -3.42 -8.00 -26.74
C PRO A 64 -2.18 -8.49 -25.99
N TRP A 65 -1.14 -8.92 -26.69
CA TRP A 65 0.10 -9.39 -26.06
C TRP A 65 0.83 -8.32 -25.25
N TYR A 66 0.64 -7.02 -25.55
CA TYR A 66 1.21 -5.95 -24.74
C TYR A 66 0.58 -5.87 -23.33
N ALA A 67 -0.60 -6.47 -23.12
CA ALA A 67 -1.20 -6.56 -21.79
C ALA A 67 -0.33 -7.34 -20.79
N LEU A 68 0.56 -8.21 -21.26
CA LEU A 68 1.52 -8.93 -20.41
C LEU A 68 2.52 -8.00 -19.71
N LEU A 69 2.63 -6.75 -20.15
CA LEU A 69 3.48 -5.73 -19.52
C LEU A 69 2.88 -5.14 -18.24
N TRP A 70 1.58 -5.35 -17.97
CA TRP A 70 0.96 -4.70 -16.81
C TRP A 70 1.62 -5.05 -15.47
N PRO A 71 2.03 -6.30 -15.18
CA PRO A 71 2.72 -6.58 -13.90
C PRO A 71 4.04 -5.83 -13.78
N VAL A 72 4.78 -5.71 -14.88
CA VAL A 72 6.07 -5.00 -14.91
C VAL A 72 5.85 -3.51 -14.60
N VAL A 73 4.86 -2.91 -15.22
CA VAL A 73 4.52 -1.49 -14.99
C VAL A 73 4.02 -1.27 -13.57
N ALA A 74 3.01 -2.02 -13.14
CA ALA A 74 2.39 -1.86 -11.83
C ALA A 74 3.39 -2.10 -10.68
N TYR A 75 4.11 -3.21 -10.71
CA TYR A 75 5.07 -3.55 -9.68
C TYR A 75 6.37 -2.74 -9.77
N GLY A 76 6.78 -2.32 -10.96
CA GLY A 76 7.91 -1.43 -11.12
C GLY A 76 7.74 -0.12 -10.35
N PHE A 77 6.58 0.52 -10.47
CA PHE A 77 6.23 1.71 -9.69
C PHE A 77 6.12 1.41 -8.19
N ALA A 78 5.37 0.37 -7.82
CA ALA A 78 5.12 0.01 -6.43
C ALA A 78 6.41 -0.33 -5.68
N TRP A 79 7.27 -1.16 -6.26
CA TRP A 79 8.52 -1.58 -5.63
C TRP A 79 9.52 -0.44 -5.56
N THR A 80 9.58 0.43 -6.57
CA THR A 80 10.40 1.65 -6.50
C THR A 80 9.96 2.51 -5.31
N GLY A 81 8.67 2.70 -5.11
CA GLY A 81 8.13 3.42 -3.97
C GLY A 81 8.56 2.82 -2.64
N HIS A 82 8.48 1.50 -2.50
CA HIS A 82 8.88 0.83 -1.26
C HIS A 82 10.39 0.85 -1.02
N PHE A 83 11.19 0.44 -1.99
CA PHE A 83 12.63 0.29 -1.80
C PHE A 83 13.38 1.61 -1.80
N VAL A 84 12.96 2.59 -2.61
CA VAL A 84 13.68 3.86 -2.79
C VAL A 84 13.14 4.95 -1.86
N ILE A 85 11.84 5.02 -1.66
CA ILE A 85 11.19 6.12 -0.91
C ILE A 85 10.94 5.73 0.54
N GLU A 86 10.20 4.63 0.79
CA GLU A 86 9.87 4.21 2.17
C GLU A 86 11.02 3.48 2.86
N GLY A 87 11.89 2.80 2.11
CA GLY A 87 12.95 1.97 2.68
C GLY A 87 12.44 0.71 3.36
N ASN A 88 11.30 0.17 2.93
CA ASN A 88 10.69 -1.03 3.46
C ASN A 88 10.47 -2.09 2.37
N ARG A 89 9.99 -3.27 2.78
CA ARG A 89 9.65 -4.35 1.85
C ARG A 89 8.18 -4.24 1.44
N PRO A 90 7.85 -4.47 0.14
CA PRO A 90 6.47 -4.56 -0.29
C PRO A 90 5.70 -5.65 0.46
N ALA A 91 4.47 -5.35 0.88
CA ALA A 91 3.56 -6.31 1.50
C ALA A 91 3.18 -7.48 0.57
N THR A 92 3.35 -7.31 -0.73
CA THR A 92 3.18 -8.33 -1.77
C THR A 92 3.97 -9.61 -1.49
N PHE A 93 5.16 -9.51 -0.89
CA PHE A 93 5.98 -10.69 -0.58
C PHE A 93 5.38 -11.62 0.47
N GLY A 94 4.50 -11.12 1.33
CA GLY A 94 3.81 -11.94 2.33
C GLY A 94 2.35 -12.22 1.99
N HIS A 95 1.66 -11.24 1.40
CA HIS A 95 0.22 -11.27 1.12
C HIS A 95 -0.11 -10.67 -0.25
N PRO A 96 0.20 -11.37 -1.35
CA PRO A 96 0.07 -10.82 -2.70
C PRO A 96 -1.37 -10.43 -3.07
N PHE A 97 -2.35 -11.24 -2.71
CA PHE A 97 -3.75 -10.99 -3.01
C PHE A 97 -4.31 -9.77 -2.26
N TRP A 98 -4.06 -9.71 -0.98
CA TRP A 98 -4.51 -8.60 -0.14
C TRP A 98 -3.80 -7.30 -0.50
N SER A 99 -2.53 -7.36 -0.88
CA SER A 99 -1.78 -6.20 -1.37
C SER A 99 -2.37 -5.65 -2.66
N PHE A 100 -2.70 -6.52 -3.61
CA PHE A 100 -3.32 -6.15 -4.87
C PHE A 100 -4.66 -5.43 -4.66
N ILE A 101 -5.54 -6.00 -3.84
CA ILE A 101 -6.84 -5.37 -3.50
C ILE A 101 -6.62 -4.04 -2.78
N SER A 102 -5.63 -3.98 -1.90
CA SER A 102 -5.32 -2.78 -1.13
C SER A 102 -4.79 -1.63 -1.98
N ASP A 103 -4.08 -1.90 -3.07
CA ASP A 103 -3.65 -0.88 -4.02
C ASP A 103 -4.85 -0.14 -4.63
N PHE A 104 -5.88 -0.88 -5.04
CA PHE A 104 -7.13 -0.29 -5.55
C PHE A 104 -7.92 0.43 -4.47
N ARG A 105 -8.00 -0.15 -3.27
CA ARG A 105 -8.69 0.49 -2.14
C ARG A 105 -8.01 1.80 -1.74
N MET A 106 -6.68 1.81 -1.65
CA MET A 106 -5.93 3.03 -1.35
C MET A 106 -6.13 4.08 -2.43
N LEU A 107 -6.08 3.71 -3.71
CA LEU A 107 -6.35 4.62 -4.83
C LEU A 107 -7.77 5.21 -4.72
N GLY A 108 -8.77 4.40 -4.43
CA GLY A 108 -10.16 4.86 -4.22
C GLY A 108 -10.28 5.86 -3.07
N LEU A 109 -9.58 5.61 -1.96
CA LEU A 109 -9.53 6.54 -0.82
C LEU A 109 -8.81 7.85 -1.18
N MET A 110 -7.76 7.79 -1.99
CA MET A 110 -7.05 8.98 -2.48
C MET A 110 -7.96 9.83 -3.38
N ILE A 111 -8.64 9.21 -4.34
CA ILE A 111 -9.53 9.91 -5.29
C ILE A 111 -10.71 10.55 -4.57
N THR A 112 -11.26 9.90 -3.56
CA THR A 112 -12.41 10.40 -2.79
C THR A 112 -12.02 11.36 -1.66
N GLY A 113 -10.73 11.62 -1.45
CA GLY A 113 -10.25 12.47 -0.36
C GLY A 113 -10.41 11.88 1.04
N ARG A 114 -10.62 10.58 1.17
CA ARG A 114 -10.87 9.88 2.45
C ARG A 114 -9.64 9.22 3.05
N LEU A 115 -8.51 9.21 2.34
CA LEU A 115 -7.32 8.48 2.79
C LEU A 115 -6.78 9.00 4.12
N LYS A 116 -6.70 10.31 4.28
CA LYS A 116 -6.15 10.94 5.51
C LYS A 116 -6.94 10.54 6.74
N ALA A 117 -8.27 10.59 6.67
CA ALA A 117 -9.16 10.17 7.76
C ALA A 117 -9.02 8.67 8.06
N ARG A 118 -8.92 7.84 7.03
CA ARG A 118 -8.75 6.39 7.18
C ARG A 118 -7.40 6.04 7.82
N MET A 119 -6.32 6.71 7.44
CA MET A 119 -5.00 6.52 8.03
C MET A 119 -4.97 6.96 9.50
N SER A 120 -5.62 8.06 9.83
CA SER A 120 -5.75 8.52 11.22
C SER A 120 -6.52 7.52 12.08
N ALA A 121 -7.57 6.91 11.54
CA ALA A 121 -8.33 5.86 12.23
C ALA A 121 -7.48 4.60 12.45
N ALA A 122 -6.64 4.22 11.49
CA ALA A 122 -5.74 3.07 11.61
C ALA A 122 -4.64 3.28 12.66
N ALA A 123 -4.19 4.52 12.87
CA ALA A 123 -3.17 4.88 13.83
C ALA A 123 -3.73 5.11 15.25
N ALA A 124 -5.05 5.21 15.41
CA ALA A 124 -5.68 5.41 16.73
C ALA A 124 -5.48 4.18 17.63
N PRO A 125 -5.18 4.36 18.92
CA PRO A 125 -5.11 3.23 19.84
C PRO A 125 -6.46 2.51 19.90
N GLN A 126 -6.40 1.20 19.73
CA GLN A 126 -7.58 0.36 19.89
C GLN A 126 -8.12 0.55 21.31
N ARG A 127 -9.31 1.09 21.44
CA ARG A 127 -10.00 1.07 22.73
C ARG A 127 -10.30 -0.37 23.06
N THR A 128 -9.54 -0.91 24.01
CA THR A 128 -9.93 -2.17 24.65
C THR A 128 -11.25 -1.91 25.36
N SER A 129 -12.33 -2.40 24.76
CA SER A 129 -13.60 -2.49 25.47
C SER A 129 -13.42 -3.54 26.57
N ASN A 130 -13.26 -3.07 27.79
CA ASN A 130 -13.45 -3.93 28.97
C ASN A 130 -14.93 -4.25 29.11
#